data_bb4b0ebbba85066c12a229a91e76bce8
#
_entry.id   bb4b0ebbba85066c12a229a91e76bce8
#
_cell.length_a   1.000
_cell.length_b   1.000
_cell.length_c   1.000
_cell.angle_alpha   90.00
_cell.angle_beta   90.00
_cell.angle_gamma   90.00
#
_symmetry.space_group_name_H-M   'P 1'
#
loop_
_entity.id
_entity.type
_entity.pdbx_description
1 polymer ?
#
loop_
_entity_poly.entity_id
_entity_poly.type
_entity_poly.pdbx_seq_one_letter_code
_entity_poly.pdbx_strand_id
1 'polypeptide(L)'
;AETNKADDDFLFTNIHSLGREDVTVLFADDSSIARKQIERTLAALGLRYVATVNGRMAWEELQRLANYAESNGRMARDVVQLVLTDVEMPEMDGYILTKNIKSDPRFAGIPVVMHSSLSSLSNQQLGKSVGIDEYVPKFEPQRLAESVNRLVLGKTTPVTA
;
A
#
# COMPACT_ATOMS: atom_id res chain seq x y z
N ALA A 1 -11.46 4.76 27.50
CA ALA A 1 -10.18 4.64 27.96
C ALA A 1 -9.17 5.02 26.97
N GLU A 2 -8.15 5.68 27.37
CA GLU A 2 -7.27 6.07 26.52
C GLU A 2 -6.34 5.05 26.18
N THR A 3 -6.00 4.85 25.02
CA THR A 3 -4.99 3.96 24.63
C THR A 3 -3.77 4.50 25.18
N ASN A 4 -3.07 3.71 25.87
CA ASN A 4 -1.86 4.10 26.43
C ASN A 4 -0.87 4.33 25.31
N LYS A 5 -0.29 5.48 25.25
CA LYS A 5 0.65 5.83 24.23
C LYS A 5 1.84 4.86 24.19
N ALA A 6 2.24 4.35 25.34
CA ALA A 6 3.34 3.41 25.39
C ALA A 6 2.98 2.09 24.71
N ASP A 7 1.71 1.65 24.82
CA ASP A 7 1.28 0.43 24.17
C ASP A 7 1.19 0.64 22.66
N ASP A 8 0.75 1.84 22.24
CA ASP A 8 0.69 2.15 20.84
C ASP A 8 2.11 2.18 20.28
N ASP A 9 3.02 2.80 20.95
CA ASP A 9 4.40 2.90 20.48
C ASP A 9 5.05 1.51 20.40
N PHE A 10 4.66 0.59 21.28
CA PHE A 10 5.21 -0.74 21.25
C PHE A 10 4.92 -1.46 19.93
N LEU A 11 3.76 -1.20 19.33
CA LEU A 11 3.41 -1.84 18.06
C LEU A 11 4.37 -1.47 16.94
N PHE A 12 5.07 -0.37 17.07
CA PHE A 12 5.97 0.11 16.02
C PHE A 12 7.45 0.03 16.41
N THR A 13 7.74 -0.53 17.59
CA THR A 13 9.11 -0.56 18.12
C THR A 13 10.11 -1.27 17.23
N ASN A 14 9.69 -2.33 16.56
CA ASN A 14 10.60 -3.12 15.74
C ASN A 14 10.55 -2.74 14.26
N ILE A 15 9.93 -1.61 13.93
CA ILE A 15 9.88 -1.16 12.56
C ILE A 15 10.95 -0.10 12.39
N HIS A 16 11.91 -0.38 11.53
CA HIS A 16 13.06 0.50 11.33
C HIS A 16 13.05 1.11 9.93
N SER A 17 13.59 2.30 9.81
CA SER A 17 13.65 2.98 8.52
C SER A 17 14.43 2.16 7.49
N LEU A 18 13.95 2.16 6.27
CA LEU A 18 14.59 1.45 5.18
C LEU A 18 15.61 2.32 4.44
N GLY A 19 15.70 3.61 4.79
CA GLY A 19 16.61 4.51 4.10
C GLY A 19 16.17 4.79 2.66
N ARG A 20 14.87 4.66 2.38
CA ARG A 20 14.35 4.81 1.02
C ARG A 20 13.33 5.92 0.96
N GLU A 21 13.76 7.15 1.17
CA GLU A 21 12.87 8.30 1.11
C GLU A 21 12.36 8.57 -0.30
N ASP A 22 12.94 7.91 -1.29
CA ASP A 22 12.51 8.01 -2.67
C ASP A 22 11.28 7.14 -2.97
N VAL A 23 10.85 6.32 -2.03
CA VAL A 23 9.71 5.42 -2.23
C VAL A 23 8.44 6.06 -1.72
N THR A 24 7.40 6.03 -2.54
CA THR A 24 6.07 6.54 -2.18
C THR A 24 5.06 5.39 -2.25
N VAL A 25 4.27 5.26 -1.20
CA VAL A 25 3.19 4.27 -1.14
C VAL A 25 1.87 5.02 -1.22
N LEU A 26 0.99 4.64 -2.13
CA LEU A 26 -0.35 5.20 -2.18
C LEU A 26 -1.26 4.19 -1.52
N PHE A 27 -2.08 4.63 -0.56
CA PHE A 27 -2.98 3.68 0.08
C PHE A 27 -4.42 4.19 0.14
N ALA A 28 -5.34 3.24 0.22
CA ALA A 28 -6.77 3.53 0.28
C ALA A 28 -7.41 2.75 1.41
N ASP A 29 -8.11 3.43 2.30
CA ASP A 29 -8.84 2.81 3.39
C ASP A 29 -9.87 3.80 3.89
N ASP A 30 -11.13 3.37 4.05
CA ASP A 30 -12.19 4.28 4.49
C ASP A 30 -12.21 4.46 6.02
N SER A 31 -11.44 3.68 6.76
CA SER A 31 -11.38 3.80 8.21
C SER A 31 -10.28 4.77 8.63
N SER A 32 -10.63 5.81 9.38
CA SER A 32 -9.64 6.78 9.85
C SER A 32 -8.65 6.14 10.81
N ILE A 33 -9.09 5.16 11.59
CA ILE A 33 -8.21 4.46 12.53
C ILE A 33 -7.19 3.65 11.75
N ALA A 34 -7.65 2.91 10.73
CA ALA A 34 -6.75 2.12 9.90
C ALA A 34 -5.76 3.02 9.15
N ARG A 35 -6.25 4.15 8.61
CA ARG A 35 -5.34 5.08 7.91
C ARG A 35 -4.24 5.60 8.82
N LYS A 36 -4.57 5.94 10.07
CA LYS A 36 -3.56 6.43 11.00
C LYS A 36 -2.50 5.37 11.29
N GLN A 37 -2.92 4.13 11.42
CA GLN A 37 -1.98 3.05 11.66
C GLN A 37 -1.08 2.81 10.46
N ILE A 38 -1.64 2.87 9.26
CA ILE A 38 -0.86 2.73 8.04
C ILE A 38 0.16 3.87 7.95
N GLU A 39 -0.26 5.10 8.24
CA GLU A 39 0.63 6.25 8.19
C GLU A 39 1.79 6.09 9.16
N ARG A 40 1.52 5.63 10.37
CA ARG A 40 2.57 5.41 11.36
C ARG A 40 3.54 4.32 10.91
N THR A 41 3.02 3.26 10.30
CA THR A 41 3.86 2.19 9.80
C THR A 41 4.79 2.70 8.69
N LEU A 42 4.23 3.43 7.73
CA LEU A 42 5.01 3.94 6.61
C LEU A 42 6.01 5.01 7.07
N ALA A 43 5.63 5.84 8.02
CA ALA A 43 6.53 6.83 8.58
C ALA A 43 7.69 6.16 9.31
N ALA A 44 7.41 5.09 10.06
CA ALA A 44 8.46 4.35 10.75
C ALA A 44 9.43 3.70 9.76
N LEU A 45 8.92 3.27 8.59
CA LEU A 45 9.76 2.72 7.55
C LEU A 45 10.52 3.82 6.79
N GLY A 46 10.22 5.08 7.03
CA GLY A 46 10.89 6.18 6.36
C GLY A 46 10.41 6.42 4.94
N LEU A 47 9.19 5.99 4.62
CA LEU A 47 8.65 6.11 3.27
C LEU A 47 7.66 7.26 3.16
N ARG A 48 7.55 7.81 1.96
CA ARG A 48 6.53 8.82 1.69
C ARG A 48 5.22 8.10 1.35
N TYR A 49 4.11 8.78 1.55
CA TYR A 49 2.82 8.17 1.25
C TYR A 49 1.79 9.20 0.80
N VAL A 50 0.79 8.68 0.09
CA VAL A 50 -0.38 9.45 -0.32
C VAL A 50 -1.58 8.69 0.21
N ALA A 51 -2.37 9.32 1.07
CA ALA A 51 -3.51 8.68 1.70
C ALA A 51 -4.80 9.01 0.95
N THR A 52 -5.62 8.01 0.68
CA THR A 52 -6.94 8.20 0.09
C THR A 52 -7.97 7.45 0.91
N VAL A 53 -9.24 7.84 0.80
CA VAL A 53 -10.30 7.30 1.65
C VAL A 53 -11.20 6.26 0.97
N ASN A 54 -11.06 6.07 -0.31
CA ASN A 54 -11.81 5.02 -1.01
C ASN A 54 -11.10 4.70 -2.33
N GLY A 55 -11.58 3.65 -3.01
CA GLY A 55 -10.94 3.18 -4.23
C GLY A 55 -11.06 4.17 -5.38
N ARG A 56 -12.16 4.91 -5.46
CA ARG A 56 -12.32 5.89 -6.53
C ARG A 56 -11.30 7.02 -6.40
N MET A 57 -11.11 7.52 -5.18
CA MET A 57 -10.11 8.56 -4.95
C MET A 57 -8.71 8.05 -5.23
N ALA A 58 -8.43 6.81 -4.84
CA ALA A 58 -7.13 6.20 -5.12
C ALA A 58 -6.90 6.09 -6.62
N TRP A 59 -7.92 5.65 -7.36
CA TRP A 59 -7.80 5.51 -8.81
C TRP A 59 -7.59 6.87 -9.49
N GLU A 60 -8.34 7.89 -9.05
CA GLU A 60 -8.18 9.24 -9.59
C GLU A 60 -6.77 9.78 -9.31
N GLU A 61 -6.27 9.54 -8.13
CA GLU A 61 -4.93 10.01 -7.76
C GLU A 61 -3.85 9.26 -8.57
N LEU A 62 -4.03 7.97 -8.77
CA LEU A 62 -3.10 7.21 -9.60
C LEU A 62 -3.06 7.72 -11.03
N GLN A 63 -4.23 8.04 -11.58
CA GLN A 63 -4.28 8.59 -12.92
C GLN A 63 -3.59 9.95 -13.01
N ARG A 64 -3.79 10.78 -11.98
CA ARG A 64 -3.14 12.08 -11.91
C ARG A 64 -1.62 11.91 -11.85
N LEU A 65 -1.14 10.98 -11.05
CA LEU A 65 0.29 10.71 -10.92
C LEU A 65 0.87 10.12 -12.20
N ALA A 66 0.12 9.27 -12.89
CA ALA A 66 0.56 8.73 -14.16
C ALA A 66 0.70 9.83 -15.21
N ASN A 67 -0.26 10.76 -15.25
CA ASN A 67 -0.19 11.88 -16.18
C ASN A 67 0.98 12.80 -15.86
N TYR A 68 1.22 13.03 -14.57
CA TYR A 68 2.36 13.83 -14.14
C TYR A 68 3.67 13.16 -14.57
N ALA A 69 3.80 11.86 -14.33
CA ALA A 69 5.00 11.13 -14.70
C ALA A 69 5.23 11.21 -16.21
N GLU A 70 4.19 10.98 -16.99
CA GLU A 70 4.30 10.99 -18.43
C GLU A 70 4.75 12.37 -18.96
N SER A 71 4.21 13.43 -18.39
CA SER A 71 4.59 14.79 -18.81
C SER A 71 6.04 15.12 -18.45
N ASN A 72 6.65 14.33 -17.60
CA ASN A 72 8.05 14.51 -17.22
C ASN A 72 8.95 13.40 -17.80
N GLY A 73 8.45 12.65 -18.78
CA GLY A 73 9.23 11.59 -19.41
C GLY A 73 9.50 10.40 -18.52
N ARG A 74 8.61 10.18 -17.54
CA ARG A 74 8.78 9.09 -16.56
C ARG A 74 7.59 8.15 -16.60
N MET A 75 7.68 7.03 -15.93
CA MET A 75 6.59 6.09 -15.80
C MET A 75 5.93 6.23 -14.41
N ALA A 76 4.69 5.79 -14.30
CA ALA A 76 4.00 5.87 -13.01
C ALA A 76 4.78 5.17 -11.89
N ARG A 77 5.42 4.04 -12.20
CA ARG A 77 6.21 3.30 -11.20
C ARG A 77 7.42 4.09 -10.69
N ASP A 78 7.78 5.18 -11.35
CA ASP A 78 8.87 6.03 -10.88
C ASP A 78 8.39 7.02 -9.83
N VAL A 79 7.08 7.26 -9.74
CA VAL A 79 6.52 8.20 -8.77
C VAL A 79 5.69 7.52 -7.68
N VAL A 80 5.19 6.30 -7.91
CA VAL A 80 4.51 5.50 -6.91
C VAL A 80 5.05 4.09 -7.01
N GLN A 81 5.59 3.58 -5.94
CA GLN A 81 6.28 2.29 -5.98
C GLN A 81 5.46 1.15 -5.37
N LEU A 82 4.35 1.46 -4.71
CA LEU A 82 3.51 0.43 -4.14
C LEU A 82 2.11 0.99 -3.87
N VAL A 83 1.09 0.17 -4.07
CA VAL A 83 -0.29 0.54 -3.70
C VAL A 83 -0.76 -0.42 -2.63
N LEU A 84 -1.34 0.12 -1.56
CA LEU A 84 -1.91 -0.65 -0.48
C LEU A 84 -3.40 -0.33 -0.44
N THR A 85 -4.26 -1.32 -0.49
CA THR A 85 -5.70 -1.05 -0.53
C THR A 85 -6.48 -1.93 0.43
N ASP A 86 -7.49 -1.34 1.07
CA ASP A 86 -8.50 -2.08 1.80
C ASP A 86 -9.38 -2.84 0.80
N VAL A 87 -10.11 -3.81 1.27
CA VAL A 87 -11.03 -4.59 0.44
C VAL A 87 -12.35 -3.83 0.31
N GLU A 88 -13.05 -3.61 1.42
CA GLU A 88 -14.35 -3.00 1.37
C GLU A 88 -14.29 -1.49 1.54
N MET A 89 -14.65 -0.79 0.51
CA MET A 89 -14.67 0.68 0.52
C MET A 89 -15.84 1.17 -0.32
N PRO A 90 -16.38 2.33 0.01
CA PRO A 90 -17.45 2.89 -0.82
C PRO A 90 -16.91 3.33 -2.19
N GLU A 91 -17.78 3.39 -3.13
CA GLU A 91 -17.54 3.89 -4.49
C GLU A 91 -16.62 3.04 -5.38
N MET A 92 -15.67 2.36 -4.86
CA MET A 92 -14.85 1.40 -5.60
C MET A 92 -14.11 0.56 -4.57
N ASP A 93 -14.35 -0.74 -4.56
CA ASP A 93 -13.69 -1.61 -3.60
C ASP A 93 -12.26 -1.95 -4.04
N GLY A 94 -11.53 -2.63 -3.17
CA GLY A 94 -10.14 -2.96 -3.42
C GLY A 94 -9.93 -3.93 -4.57
N TYR A 95 -10.89 -4.81 -4.84
CA TYR A 95 -10.78 -5.76 -5.95
C TYR A 95 -10.87 -5.03 -7.29
N ILE A 96 -11.82 -4.10 -7.40
CA ILE A 96 -11.99 -3.32 -8.62
C ILE A 96 -10.79 -2.40 -8.83
N LEU A 97 -10.33 -1.75 -7.77
CA LEU A 97 -9.15 -0.90 -7.86
C LEU A 97 -7.95 -1.71 -8.34
N THR A 98 -7.72 -2.89 -7.76
CA THR A 98 -6.60 -3.74 -8.15
C THR A 98 -6.71 -4.16 -9.61
N LYS A 99 -7.91 -4.56 -10.04
CA LYS A 99 -8.12 -4.96 -11.42
C LYS A 99 -7.82 -3.82 -12.37
N ASN A 100 -8.24 -2.61 -12.03
CA ASN A 100 -7.97 -1.43 -12.84
C ASN A 100 -6.46 -1.17 -12.95
N ILE A 101 -5.75 -1.28 -11.84
CA ILE A 101 -4.31 -1.08 -11.82
C ILE A 101 -3.60 -2.13 -12.67
N LYS A 102 -3.96 -3.40 -12.46
CA LYS A 102 -3.24 -4.50 -13.11
C LYS A 102 -3.54 -4.62 -14.59
N SER A 103 -4.68 -4.08 -15.04
CA SER A 103 -5.02 -4.13 -16.45
C SER A 103 -4.58 -2.88 -17.23
N ASP A 104 -4.01 -1.90 -16.56
CA ASP A 104 -3.59 -0.65 -17.22
C ASP A 104 -2.07 -0.65 -17.38
N PRO A 105 -1.56 -0.64 -18.61
CA PRO A 105 -0.10 -0.71 -18.83
C PRO A 105 0.67 0.44 -18.19
N ARG A 106 0.02 1.57 -17.92
CA ARG A 106 0.71 2.70 -17.28
C ARG A 106 1.23 2.34 -15.88
N PHE A 107 0.58 1.37 -15.23
CA PHE A 107 0.93 0.98 -13.86
C PHE A 107 1.72 -0.32 -13.79
N ALA A 108 2.29 -0.73 -14.90
CA ALA A 108 3.12 -1.94 -14.92
C ALA A 108 4.27 -1.80 -13.94
N GLY A 109 4.52 -2.83 -13.18
CA GLY A 109 5.62 -2.85 -12.22
C GLY A 109 5.28 -2.32 -10.84
N ILE A 110 4.04 -1.89 -10.62
CA ILE A 110 3.63 -1.40 -9.29
C ILE A 110 2.94 -2.54 -8.54
N PRO A 111 3.51 -3.04 -7.44
CA PRO A 111 2.85 -4.09 -6.67
C PRO A 111 1.65 -3.55 -5.92
N VAL A 112 0.67 -4.41 -5.71
CA VAL A 112 -0.54 -4.08 -4.95
C VAL A 112 -0.64 -5.03 -3.76
N VAL A 113 -0.73 -4.46 -2.57
CA VAL A 113 -0.94 -5.20 -1.33
C VAL A 113 -2.37 -4.93 -0.90
N MET A 114 -3.11 -5.99 -0.61
CA MET A 114 -4.46 -5.84 -0.11
C MET A 114 -4.45 -6.13 1.39
N HIS A 115 -5.12 -5.28 2.18
CA HIS A 115 -5.21 -5.53 3.60
C HIS A 115 -6.67 -5.46 4.02
N SER A 116 -7.05 -6.30 4.97
CA SER A 116 -8.44 -6.38 5.39
C SER A 116 -8.54 -7.00 6.76
N SER A 117 -9.63 -6.67 7.47
CA SER A 117 -9.97 -7.37 8.69
C SER A 117 -10.63 -8.70 8.32
N LEU A 118 -11.01 -8.88 7.03
CA LEU A 118 -11.61 -10.11 6.58
C LEU A 118 -10.51 -10.99 6.02
N SER A 119 -10.13 -12.00 6.76
CA SER A 119 -9.02 -12.84 6.33
C SER A 119 -9.47 -14.22 5.87
N SER A 120 -10.66 -14.33 5.33
CA SER A 120 -11.14 -15.62 4.86
C SER A 120 -10.39 -16.07 3.63
N LEU A 121 -10.34 -17.37 3.43
CA LEU A 121 -9.71 -17.94 2.26
C LEU A 121 -10.36 -17.44 0.97
N SER A 122 -11.68 -17.27 0.98
CA SER A 122 -12.41 -16.76 -0.19
C SER A 122 -11.93 -15.37 -0.59
N ASN A 123 -11.72 -14.49 0.39
CA ASN A 123 -11.26 -13.14 0.11
C ASN A 123 -9.84 -13.15 -0.42
N GLN A 124 -9.00 -14.03 0.10
CA GLN A 124 -7.64 -14.14 -0.38
C GLN A 124 -7.61 -14.68 -1.82
N GLN A 125 -8.47 -15.65 -2.13
CA GLN A 125 -8.54 -16.20 -3.47
C GLN A 125 -9.06 -15.16 -4.46
N LEU A 126 -10.05 -14.39 -4.07
CA LEU A 126 -10.58 -13.34 -4.92
C LEU A 126 -9.51 -12.27 -5.19
N GLY A 127 -8.75 -11.91 -4.16
CA GLY A 127 -7.64 -10.98 -4.33
C GLY A 127 -6.62 -11.49 -5.33
N LYS A 128 -6.26 -12.77 -5.23
CA LYS A 128 -5.32 -13.37 -6.18
C LYS A 128 -5.86 -13.34 -7.59
N SER A 129 -7.16 -13.54 -7.75
CA SER A 129 -7.76 -13.57 -9.09
C SER A 129 -7.70 -12.21 -9.79
N VAL A 130 -7.63 -11.11 -9.04
CA VAL A 130 -7.49 -9.78 -9.64
C VAL A 130 -6.03 -9.33 -9.69
N GLY A 131 -5.11 -10.14 -9.18
CA GLY A 131 -3.68 -9.88 -9.36
C GLY A 131 -2.94 -9.21 -8.22
N ILE A 132 -3.44 -9.31 -6.98
CA ILE A 132 -2.70 -8.72 -5.86
C ILE A 132 -1.38 -9.46 -5.68
N ASP A 133 -0.40 -8.74 -5.19
CA ASP A 133 0.92 -9.32 -4.94
C ASP A 133 1.00 -9.93 -3.56
N GLU A 134 0.36 -9.33 -2.57
CA GLU A 134 0.31 -9.87 -1.20
C GLU A 134 -0.99 -9.48 -0.51
N TYR A 135 -1.37 -10.28 0.47
CA TYR A 135 -2.55 -10.04 1.30
C TYR A 135 -2.08 -9.98 2.76
N VAL A 136 -2.41 -8.90 3.46
CA VAL A 136 -1.97 -8.68 4.83
C VAL A 136 -3.17 -8.37 5.72
N PRO A 137 -3.28 -8.95 6.92
CA PRO A 137 -4.37 -8.59 7.81
C PRO A 137 -4.22 -7.17 8.35
N LYS A 138 -5.35 -6.51 8.60
CA LYS A 138 -5.34 -5.18 9.16
C LYS A 138 -4.87 -5.19 10.59
N PHE A 139 -4.43 -4.05 11.05
CA PHE A 139 -4.04 -3.81 12.43
C PHE A 139 -2.87 -4.67 12.93
N GLU A 140 -2.03 -5.09 12.00
CA GLU A 140 -0.80 -5.80 12.33
C GLU A 140 0.37 -5.07 11.68
N PRO A 141 0.84 -3.98 12.28
CA PRO A 141 1.89 -3.14 11.67
C PRO A 141 3.16 -3.88 11.30
N GLN A 142 3.55 -4.87 12.10
CA GLN A 142 4.75 -5.66 11.81
C GLN A 142 4.61 -6.43 10.50
N ARG A 143 3.47 -7.04 10.28
CA ARG A 143 3.24 -7.81 9.06
C ARG A 143 3.15 -6.89 7.84
N LEU A 144 2.51 -5.75 8.01
CA LEU A 144 2.46 -4.77 6.94
C LEU A 144 3.86 -4.27 6.61
N ALA A 145 4.66 -3.96 7.62
CA ALA A 145 6.02 -3.48 7.41
C ALA A 145 6.87 -4.53 6.69
N GLU A 146 6.72 -5.79 7.05
CA GLU A 146 7.45 -6.88 6.39
C GLU A 146 7.07 -7.02 4.93
N SER A 147 5.78 -6.92 4.63
CA SER A 147 5.28 -7.02 3.27
C SER A 147 5.80 -5.87 2.42
N VAL A 148 5.70 -4.65 2.93
CA VAL A 148 6.17 -3.46 2.22
C VAL A 148 7.68 -3.55 1.99
N ASN A 149 8.43 -3.92 3.02
CA ASN A 149 9.87 -4.06 2.92
C ASN A 149 10.25 -5.05 1.83
N ARG A 150 9.60 -6.20 1.81
CA ARG A 150 9.88 -7.24 0.85
C ARG A 150 9.60 -6.77 -0.58
N LEU A 151 8.48 -6.11 -0.79
CA LEU A 151 8.09 -5.67 -2.13
C LEU A 151 8.89 -4.47 -2.61
N VAL A 152 9.25 -3.57 -1.72
CA VAL A 152 10.02 -2.38 -2.08
C VAL A 152 11.48 -2.72 -2.32
N LEU A 153 12.11 -3.42 -1.39
CA LEU A 153 13.52 -3.75 -1.52
C LEU A 153 13.77 -4.87 -2.53
N GLY A 154 12.86 -5.80 -2.60
CA GLY A 154 13.01 -6.91 -3.53
C GLY A 154 13.12 -6.48 -4.97
N LYS A 155 12.58 -5.31 -5.29
CA LYS A 155 12.66 -4.85 -6.64
C LYS A 155 13.95 -4.16 -6.98
N THR A 156 14.63 -3.66 -5.98
CA THR A 156 15.79 -2.88 -6.23
C THR A 156 17.02 -3.62 -5.95
N THR A 157 16.95 -4.82 -5.44
CA THR A 157 18.03 -5.38 -4.98
C THR A 157 18.62 -6.23 -5.70
N PRO A 158 19.52 -6.13 -6.11
CA PRO A 158 20.25 -6.88 -6.70
C PRO A 158 20.91 -7.65 -5.84
N VAL A 159 20.90 -8.28 -5.55
CA VAL A 159 21.55 -8.91 -4.82
C VAL A 159 22.69 -9.09 -4.76
N THR A 160 23.21 -8.98 -4.52
CA THR A 160 24.30 -9.09 -4.32
C THR A 160 24.81 -9.99 -3.97
N ALA A 161 24.97 -10.46 -4.15
CA ALA A 161 25.52 -11.37 -3.76
C ALA A 161 26.03 -11.37 -3.04
#